data_8b3b247c66a54e63ff0b66aa185beb4e
#
_entry.id   8b3b247c66a54e63ff0b66aa185beb4e
#
_cell.length_a   1.000
_cell.length_b   1.000
_cell.length_c   1.000
_cell.angle_alpha   90.00
_cell.angle_beta   90.00
_cell.angle_gamma   90.00
#
_symmetry.space_group_name_H-M   'P 1'
#
loop_
_entity.id
_entity.type
_entity.pdbx_description
1 polymer ?
#
loop_
_entity_poly.entity_id
_entity_poly.type
_entity_poly.pdbx_seq_one_letter_code
_entity_poly.pdbx_strand_id
1 'polypeptide(L)'
;MNAVFSLLNQLSQTAWDRVTGAEQPKLYVNPQGQIQETVGALTQLQEKYRPTPWLSNTHAHLLYFDVIQKRRIQLEYDHFDQLDMQDGGVTGIMWFGYDLPEVTPTVVVMHTITGSPESMREVVRDLNRYTGWRIALCLRRGHADLPMPVPKMNLFGSTDDLREQIAFIQITFPSSTLYAVGSSAGTGLLVRYLGEEGSQTPFKAAFALCPGYNTELGFVNVHPFYSKVMTKKLFKKFIFPYQQTWQETASVSQVLMTKTLAEFESSYYEMAGYVDYDSYKQATNPIYVFENVTIPLLILNAEDDPVCHIKNFEPYKDMIRQMPNIAVVTTKKGSHCGFYEGVLNTESWATKLIADFLKLEHQKTLKKDLQQCGSFLIGSAV
;
A
#
# COMPACT_ATOMS: atom_id res chain seq x y z
N MET A 1 -46.92 -5.51 11.80
CA MET A 1 -45.72 -6.25 12.22
C MET A 1 -44.44 -5.81 11.47
N ASN A 2 -44.45 -5.68 10.15
CA ASN A 2 -43.24 -5.30 9.37
C ASN A 2 -42.66 -3.89 9.71
N ALA A 3 -43.51 -2.89 10.00
CA ALA A 3 -43.03 -1.53 10.34
C ALA A 3 -42.36 -1.48 11.73
N VAL A 4 -42.83 -2.22 12.71
CA VAL A 4 -42.23 -2.29 14.06
C VAL A 4 -40.88 -3.04 14.00
N PHE A 5 -40.78 -4.13 13.24
CA PHE A 5 -39.53 -4.87 13.01
C PHE A 5 -38.51 -3.99 12.27
N SER A 6 -38.93 -3.23 11.28
CA SER A 6 -38.08 -2.27 10.55
C SER A 6 -37.55 -1.19 11.48
N LEU A 7 -38.41 -0.62 12.34
CA LEU A 7 -38.03 0.42 13.31
C LEU A 7 -37.06 -0.11 14.38
N LEU A 8 -37.27 -1.31 14.90
CA LEU A 8 -36.39 -1.95 15.86
C LEU A 8 -35.02 -2.27 15.24
N ASN A 9 -34.98 -2.73 13.99
CA ASN A 9 -33.74 -2.92 13.26
C ASN A 9 -32.99 -1.62 13.01
N GLN A 10 -33.70 -0.55 12.64
CA GLN A 10 -33.07 0.79 12.46
C GLN A 10 -32.53 1.34 13.79
N LEU A 11 -33.24 1.19 14.89
CA LEU A 11 -32.79 1.64 16.21
C LEU A 11 -31.58 0.84 16.68
N SER A 12 -31.57 -0.49 16.47
CA SER A 12 -30.42 -1.34 16.79
C SER A 12 -29.20 -1.01 15.91
N GLN A 13 -29.37 -0.77 14.62
CA GLN A 13 -28.31 -0.33 13.72
C GLN A 13 -27.76 1.04 14.12
N THR A 14 -28.61 1.99 14.48
CA THR A 14 -28.17 3.33 14.92
C THR A 14 -27.38 3.27 16.22
N ALA A 15 -27.80 2.43 17.17
CA ALA A 15 -27.03 2.19 18.40
C ALA A 15 -25.69 1.53 18.12
N TRP A 16 -25.64 0.54 17.24
CA TRP A 16 -24.42 -0.10 16.76
C TRP A 16 -23.47 0.88 16.08
N ASP A 17 -23.98 1.69 15.14
CA ASP A 17 -23.20 2.70 14.43
C ASP A 17 -22.51 3.68 15.41
N ARG A 18 -23.23 4.08 16.48
CA ARG A 18 -22.67 4.94 17.54
C ARG A 18 -21.56 4.26 18.34
N VAL A 19 -21.75 3.02 18.73
CA VAL A 19 -20.79 2.25 19.54
C VAL A 19 -19.52 1.94 18.74
N THR A 20 -19.67 1.58 17.46
CA THR A 20 -18.56 1.20 16.60
C THR A 20 -17.87 2.40 15.96
N GLY A 21 -18.49 3.58 15.98
CA GLY A 21 -17.99 4.78 15.27
C GLY A 21 -18.15 4.67 13.76
N ALA A 22 -19.19 3.95 13.31
CA ALA A 22 -19.51 3.83 11.88
C ALA A 22 -19.91 5.19 11.28
N GLU A 23 -19.17 5.64 10.29
CA GLU A 23 -19.41 6.89 9.57
C GLU A 23 -19.19 6.71 8.07
N GLN A 24 -19.81 7.56 7.27
CA GLN A 24 -19.51 7.63 5.85
C GLN A 24 -18.06 8.13 5.67
N PRO A 25 -17.27 7.49 4.80
CA PRO A 25 -15.93 7.96 4.48
C PRO A 25 -15.92 9.39 3.96
N LYS A 26 -14.92 10.17 4.35
CA LYS A 26 -14.72 11.52 3.81
C LYS A 26 -13.84 11.44 2.58
N LEU A 27 -14.23 12.12 1.53
CA LEU A 27 -13.52 12.15 0.25
C LEU A 27 -12.88 13.53 0.03
N TYR A 28 -11.60 13.53 -0.32
CA TYR A 28 -10.82 14.69 -0.72
C TYR A 28 -10.35 14.47 -2.16
N VAL A 29 -10.94 15.19 -3.10
CA VAL A 29 -10.73 15.02 -4.54
C VAL A 29 -10.94 16.33 -5.26
N ASN A 30 -10.29 16.51 -6.40
CA ASN A 30 -10.59 17.58 -7.34
C ASN A 30 -11.94 17.26 -8.02
N PRO A 31 -12.99 18.11 -7.86
CA PRO A 31 -14.30 17.82 -8.45
C PRO A 31 -14.30 17.84 -9.99
N GLN A 32 -13.26 18.40 -10.61
CA GLN A 32 -13.05 18.41 -12.06
C GLN A 32 -11.95 17.41 -12.49
N GLY A 33 -11.40 16.67 -11.55
CA GLY A 33 -10.32 15.69 -11.79
C GLY A 33 -10.80 14.44 -12.50
N GLN A 34 -9.91 13.80 -13.22
CA GLN A 34 -10.20 12.54 -13.96
C GLN A 34 -10.61 11.39 -13.04
N ILE A 35 -10.08 11.34 -11.81
CA ILE A 35 -10.38 10.31 -10.82
C ILE A 35 -11.80 10.46 -10.22
N GLN A 36 -12.42 11.66 -10.31
CA GLN A 36 -13.72 11.96 -9.73
C GLN A 36 -14.82 10.99 -10.18
N GLU A 37 -14.83 10.64 -11.47
CA GLU A 37 -15.81 9.69 -12.02
C GLU A 37 -15.67 8.31 -11.35
N THR A 38 -14.44 7.81 -11.22
CA THR A 38 -14.18 6.50 -10.60
C THR A 38 -14.58 6.49 -9.13
N VAL A 39 -14.16 7.48 -8.35
CA VAL A 39 -14.50 7.52 -6.92
C VAL A 39 -16.00 7.74 -6.68
N GLY A 40 -16.67 8.46 -7.58
CA GLY A 40 -18.12 8.64 -7.56
C GLY A 40 -18.91 7.35 -7.86
N ALA A 41 -18.31 6.40 -8.58
CA ALA A 41 -18.91 5.10 -8.88
C ALA A 41 -18.68 4.05 -7.78
N LEU A 42 -17.79 4.31 -6.82
CA LEU A 42 -17.50 3.39 -5.70
C LEU A 42 -18.61 3.45 -4.64
N THR A 43 -19.47 2.43 -4.61
CA THR A 43 -20.61 2.36 -3.67
C THR A 43 -20.16 2.36 -2.21
N GLN A 44 -19.00 1.78 -1.90
CA GLN A 44 -18.43 1.77 -0.56
C GLN A 44 -18.17 3.18 0.00
N LEU A 45 -17.95 4.17 -0.85
CA LEU A 45 -17.73 5.56 -0.42
C LEU A 45 -19.04 6.33 -0.19
N GLN A 46 -20.16 5.80 -0.68
CA GLN A 46 -21.50 6.35 -0.49
C GLN A 46 -22.20 5.82 0.76
N GLU A 47 -21.71 4.69 1.28
CA GLU A 47 -22.24 4.02 2.46
C GLU A 47 -21.35 4.26 3.69
N LYS A 48 -21.89 4.00 4.88
CA LYS A 48 -21.08 4.03 6.10
C LYS A 48 -20.12 2.83 6.13
N TYR A 49 -18.85 3.09 6.37
CA TYR A 49 -17.94 2.04 6.82
C TYR A 49 -18.31 1.62 8.24
N ARG A 50 -18.62 0.35 8.44
CA ARG A 50 -19.01 -0.24 9.72
C ARG A 50 -17.93 -1.18 10.21
N PRO A 51 -17.02 -0.69 11.07
CA PRO A 51 -15.96 -1.55 11.59
C PRO A 51 -16.55 -2.72 12.40
N THR A 52 -15.87 -3.86 12.35
CA THR A 52 -16.17 -5.03 13.19
C THR A 52 -16.33 -4.58 14.65
N PRO A 53 -17.47 -4.83 15.33
CA PRO A 53 -17.79 -4.23 16.63
C PRO A 53 -16.75 -4.49 17.72
N TRP A 54 -16.21 -5.69 17.80
CA TRP A 54 -15.18 -6.06 18.79
C TRP A 54 -13.78 -5.61 18.39
N LEU A 55 -13.60 -5.02 17.20
CA LEU A 55 -12.40 -4.34 16.73
C LEU A 55 -12.55 -2.80 16.65
N SER A 56 -13.57 -2.22 17.26
CA SER A 56 -13.78 -0.75 17.27
C SER A 56 -12.70 0.01 18.03
N ASN A 57 -11.95 -0.67 18.90
CA ASN A 57 -10.75 -0.12 19.52
C ASN A 57 -9.55 -0.25 18.57
N THR A 58 -8.88 0.84 18.28
CA THR A 58 -7.71 0.94 17.38
C THR A 58 -6.61 -0.07 17.69
N HIS A 59 -6.27 -0.25 18.98
CA HIS A 59 -5.20 -1.17 19.38
C HIS A 59 -5.60 -2.64 19.23
N ALA A 60 -6.85 -2.97 19.54
CA ALA A 60 -7.40 -4.32 19.32
C ALA A 60 -7.45 -4.64 17.80
N HIS A 61 -7.83 -3.66 16.99
CA HIS A 61 -7.85 -3.78 15.53
C HIS A 61 -6.46 -4.06 14.97
N LEU A 62 -5.46 -3.28 15.39
CA LEU A 62 -4.07 -3.48 14.96
C LEU A 62 -3.49 -4.81 15.42
N LEU A 63 -3.80 -5.23 16.66
CA LEU A 63 -3.39 -6.55 17.18
C LEU A 63 -4.01 -7.70 16.38
N TYR A 64 -5.28 -7.58 16.03
CA TYR A 64 -5.95 -8.56 15.19
C TYR A 64 -5.28 -8.67 13.83
N PHE A 65 -5.02 -7.55 13.17
CA PHE A 65 -4.32 -7.48 11.89
C PHE A 65 -2.91 -8.08 11.97
N ASP A 66 -2.09 -7.65 12.96
CA ASP A 66 -0.67 -8.07 13.02
C ASP A 66 -0.46 -9.51 13.50
N VAL A 67 -1.36 -10.07 14.32
CA VAL A 67 -1.14 -11.37 14.99
C VAL A 67 -2.16 -12.41 14.60
N ILE A 68 -3.47 -12.11 14.72
CA ILE A 68 -4.52 -13.13 14.62
C ILE A 68 -4.78 -13.49 13.17
N GLN A 69 -4.94 -12.48 12.33
CA GLN A 69 -5.23 -12.61 10.92
C GLN A 69 -4.15 -13.42 10.17
N LYS A 70 -2.87 -13.17 10.43
CA LYS A 70 -1.74 -13.91 9.82
C LYS A 70 -1.80 -15.43 10.04
N ARG A 71 -2.33 -15.84 11.20
CA ARG A 71 -2.48 -17.26 11.54
C ARG A 71 -3.76 -17.88 10.98
N ARG A 72 -4.78 -17.06 10.77
CA ARG A 72 -6.10 -17.49 10.31
C ARG A 72 -6.15 -17.72 8.81
N ILE A 73 -5.42 -16.90 8.04
CA ILE A 73 -5.43 -16.97 6.58
C ILE A 73 -4.33 -17.92 6.11
N GLN A 74 -4.75 -18.99 5.46
CA GLN A 74 -3.87 -19.91 4.76
C GLN A 74 -3.86 -19.53 3.27
N LEU A 75 -2.69 -19.34 2.71
CA LEU A 75 -2.45 -19.14 1.29
C LEU A 75 -1.07 -19.72 0.97
N GLU A 76 -1.01 -20.55 -0.04
CA GLU A 76 0.25 -20.98 -0.65
C GLU A 76 0.44 -20.16 -1.92
N TYR A 77 1.58 -19.50 -2.04
CA TYR A 77 1.99 -18.84 -3.28
C TYR A 77 2.34 -19.90 -4.30
N ASP A 78 1.94 -19.73 -5.54
CA ASP A 78 2.09 -20.74 -6.59
C ASP A 78 3.42 -20.64 -7.34
N HIS A 79 4.14 -19.52 -7.24
CA HIS A 79 5.47 -19.35 -7.81
C HIS A 79 6.31 -18.35 -7.02
N PHE A 80 7.64 -18.48 -7.10
CA PHE A 80 8.62 -17.56 -6.50
C PHE A 80 9.81 -17.36 -7.42
N ASP A 81 10.10 -16.10 -7.73
CA ASP A 81 11.32 -15.67 -8.41
C ASP A 81 12.23 -14.95 -7.42
N GLN A 82 13.47 -15.45 -7.26
CA GLN A 82 14.54 -14.69 -6.65
C GLN A 82 15.24 -13.88 -7.75
N LEU A 83 15.47 -12.60 -7.50
CA LEU A 83 16.08 -11.70 -8.45
C LEU A 83 17.41 -11.16 -7.92
N ASP A 84 18.44 -11.32 -8.71
CA ASP A 84 19.74 -10.68 -8.46
C ASP A 84 19.72 -9.29 -9.09
N MET A 85 19.88 -8.27 -8.25
CA MET A 85 19.86 -6.85 -8.66
C MET A 85 21.19 -6.44 -9.29
N GLN A 86 21.19 -5.40 -10.13
CA GLN A 86 22.37 -4.91 -10.83
C GLN A 86 23.53 -4.54 -9.90
N ASP A 87 23.24 -4.10 -8.67
CA ASP A 87 24.24 -3.77 -7.65
C ASP A 87 24.70 -4.97 -6.81
N GLY A 88 24.29 -6.18 -7.17
CA GLY A 88 24.59 -7.42 -6.45
C GLY A 88 23.68 -7.71 -5.25
N GLY A 89 22.68 -6.88 -5.00
CA GLY A 89 21.65 -7.16 -3.99
C GLY A 89 20.67 -8.26 -4.43
N VAL A 90 19.87 -8.75 -3.49
CA VAL A 90 18.86 -9.79 -3.76
C VAL A 90 17.49 -9.33 -3.32
N THR A 91 16.51 -9.47 -4.22
CA THR A 91 15.09 -9.28 -3.97
C THR A 91 14.28 -10.49 -4.43
N GLY A 92 12.96 -10.41 -4.41
CA GLY A 92 12.15 -11.52 -4.92
C GLY A 92 10.73 -11.10 -5.25
N ILE A 93 10.03 -11.97 -5.97
CA ILE A 93 8.61 -11.81 -6.26
C ILE A 93 7.90 -13.11 -5.90
N MET A 94 6.92 -13.01 -4.99
CA MET A 94 6.00 -14.10 -4.68
C MET A 94 4.74 -13.92 -5.52
N TRP A 95 4.35 -14.97 -6.25
CA TRP A 95 3.23 -14.93 -7.15
C TRP A 95 2.02 -15.69 -6.64
N PHE A 96 0.85 -15.18 -6.98
CA PHE A 96 -0.41 -15.89 -6.82
C PHE A 96 -1.25 -15.70 -8.09
N GLY A 97 -1.64 -16.80 -8.73
CA GLY A 97 -2.22 -16.82 -10.06
C GLY A 97 -1.16 -16.74 -11.18
N TYR A 98 0.03 -17.31 -10.98
CA TYR A 98 1.12 -17.30 -11.97
C TYR A 98 0.70 -17.91 -13.31
N ASP A 99 -0.01 -19.05 -13.26
CA ASP A 99 -0.46 -19.80 -14.45
C ASP A 99 -1.73 -19.23 -15.12
N LEU A 100 -2.25 -18.09 -14.65
CA LEU A 100 -3.35 -17.41 -15.33
C LEU A 100 -2.92 -16.98 -16.75
N PRO A 101 -3.87 -16.85 -17.70
CA PRO A 101 -3.57 -16.40 -19.06
C PRO A 101 -2.67 -15.16 -19.08
N GLU A 102 -1.77 -15.07 -20.06
CA GLU A 102 -0.77 -14.00 -20.16
C GLU A 102 -1.40 -12.58 -20.13
N VAL A 103 -2.55 -12.43 -20.79
CA VAL A 103 -3.30 -11.16 -20.85
C VAL A 103 -4.00 -10.77 -19.55
N THR A 104 -4.01 -11.68 -18.55
CA THR A 104 -4.62 -11.38 -17.24
C THR A 104 -3.91 -10.20 -16.60
N PRO A 105 -4.63 -9.16 -16.12
CA PRO A 105 -4.00 -8.05 -15.42
C PRO A 105 -3.21 -8.51 -14.20
N THR A 106 -2.12 -7.81 -13.89
CA THR A 106 -1.28 -8.09 -12.73
C THR A 106 -1.33 -6.93 -11.73
N VAL A 107 -1.59 -7.24 -10.47
CA VAL A 107 -1.47 -6.29 -9.36
C VAL A 107 -0.12 -6.47 -8.68
N VAL A 108 0.74 -5.47 -8.79
CA VAL A 108 2.03 -5.42 -8.10
C VAL A 108 1.82 -4.89 -6.68
N VAL A 109 2.15 -5.69 -5.68
CA VAL A 109 1.90 -5.38 -4.27
C VAL A 109 3.21 -5.10 -3.54
N MET A 110 3.30 -3.95 -2.88
CA MET A 110 4.41 -3.55 -2.03
C MET A 110 3.99 -3.64 -0.56
N HIS A 111 4.70 -4.47 0.20
CA HIS A 111 4.35 -4.81 1.58
C HIS A 111 4.74 -3.73 2.61
N THR A 112 4.25 -3.87 3.85
CA THR A 112 4.58 -3.01 5.00
C THR A 112 6.07 -3.10 5.39
N ILE A 113 6.55 -2.23 6.30
CA ILE A 113 7.98 -2.14 6.67
C ILE A 113 8.58 -3.46 7.16
N THR A 114 7.84 -4.24 7.92
CA THR A 114 8.26 -5.58 8.39
C THR A 114 7.46 -6.70 7.72
N GLY A 115 6.90 -6.42 6.55
CA GLY A 115 6.06 -7.34 5.81
C GLY A 115 6.76 -8.66 5.48
N SER A 116 5.96 -9.67 5.22
CA SER A 116 6.41 -10.98 4.77
C SER A 116 5.31 -11.61 3.92
N PRO A 117 5.59 -12.67 3.15
CA PRO A 117 4.55 -13.39 2.41
C PRO A 117 3.37 -13.77 3.30
N GLU A 118 3.62 -14.25 4.52
CA GLU A 118 2.57 -14.65 5.47
C GLU A 118 1.70 -13.47 5.91
N SER A 119 2.31 -12.30 6.10
CA SER A 119 1.57 -11.10 6.52
C SER A 119 0.72 -10.49 5.43
N MET A 120 1.01 -10.82 4.17
CA MET A 120 0.28 -10.30 3.01
C MET A 120 -0.75 -11.29 2.44
N ARG A 121 -0.87 -12.50 3.00
CA ARG A 121 -1.77 -13.56 2.51
C ARG A 121 -3.21 -13.09 2.32
N GLU A 122 -3.76 -12.32 3.26
CA GLU A 122 -5.14 -11.82 3.14
C GLU A 122 -5.29 -10.89 1.95
N VAL A 123 -4.44 -9.88 1.84
CA VAL A 123 -4.49 -8.91 0.75
C VAL A 123 -4.32 -9.62 -0.60
N VAL A 124 -3.34 -10.52 -0.71
CA VAL A 124 -3.08 -11.29 -1.94
C VAL A 124 -4.25 -12.17 -2.33
N ARG A 125 -4.76 -12.98 -1.36
CA ARG A 125 -5.92 -13.86 -1.57
C ARG A 125 -7.16 -13.08 -2.01
N ASP A 126 -7.47 -12.01 -1.28
CA ASP A 126 -8.72 -11.29 -1.49
C ASP A 126 -8.67 -10.40 -2.72
N LEU A 127 -7.52 -9.81 -3.05
CA LEU A 127 -7.35 -9.14 -4.35
C LEU A 127 -7.58 -10.11 -5.52
N ASN A 128 -6.95 -11.28 -5.51
CA ASN A 128 -7.20 -12.29 -6.54
C ASN A 128 -8.67 -12.73 -6.55
N ARG A 129 -9.26 -13.04 -5.38
CA ARG A 129 -10.67 -13.45 -5.26
C ARG A 129 -11.65 -12.42 -5.84
N TYR A 130 -11.42 -11.12 -5.59
CA TYR A 130 -12.33 -10.06 -6.05
C TYR A 130 -12.10 -9.64 -7.50
N THR A 131 -10.89 -9.80 -8.02
CA THR A 131 -10.54 -9.35 -9.36
C THR A 131 -10.42 -10.48 -10.37
N GLY A 132 -10.01 -11.67 -9.95
CA GLY A 132 -9.57 -12.76 -10.81
C GLY A 132 -8.17 -12.51 -11.43
N TRP A 133 -7.41 -11.54 -10.94
CA TRP A 133 -6.13 -11.10 -11.51
C TRP A 133 -4.94 -11.76 -10.83
N ARG A 134 -3.82 -11.78 -11.55
CA ARG A 134 -2.53 -12.19 -11.04
C ARG A 134 -2.02 -11.19 -10.00
N ILE A 135 -1.40 -11.69 -8.94
CA ILE A 135 -0.81 -10.87 -7.88
C ILE A 135 0.69 -11.14 -7.82
N ALA A 136 1.49 -10.08 -7.90
CA ALA A 136 2.94 -10.07 -7.76
C ALA A 136 3.31 -9.34 -6.47
N LEU A 137 3.62 -10.06 -5.40
CA LEU A 137 4.11 -9.48 -4.15
C LEU A 137 5.62 -9.26 -4.25
N CYS A 138 6.03 -8.02 -4.43
CA CYS A 138 7.44 -7.61 -4.48
C CYS A 138 8.05 -7.61 -3.08
N LEU A 139 9.08 -8.43 -2.88
CA LEU A 139 9.85 -8.53 -1.65
C LEU A 139 11.09 -7.63 -1.73
N ARG A 140 11.30 -6.82 -0.69
CA ARG A 140 12.51 -5.99 -0.56
C ARG A 140 13.66 -6.79 0.02
N ARG A 141 14.88 -6.27 -0.11
CA ARG A 141 16.12 -6.86 0.43
C ARG A 141 15.97 -7.24 1.91
N GLY A 142 16.46 -8.40 2.30
CA GLY A 142 16.41 -8.91 3.66
C GLY A 142 15.01 -9.28 4.18
N HIS A 143 13.96 -9.21 3.35
CA HIS A 143 12.62 -9.70 3.69
C HIS A 143 12.49 -11.17 3.27
N ALA A 144 11.61 -11.92 3.96
CA ALA A 144 11.33 -13.32 3.68
C ALA A 144 12.60 -14.20 3.66
N ASP A 145 13.54 -13.90 4.57
CA ASP A 145 14.82 -14.59 4.71
C ASP A 145 15.70 -14.59 3.44
N LEU A 146 15.45 -13.64 2.53
CA LEU A 146 16.30 -13.41 1.36
C LEU A 146 17.74 -13.08 1.80
N PRO A 147 18.74 -13.57 1.11
CA PRO A 147 20.13 -13.24 1.40
C PRO A 147 20.40 -11.75 1.23
N MET A 148 21.35 -11.23 2.00
CA MET A 148 21.80 -9.83 1.92
C MET A 148 23.30 -9.79 1.66
N PRO A 149 23.73 -10.08 0.40
CA PRO A 149 25.14 -10.17 0.05
C PRO A 149 25.83 -8.80 0.03
N VAL A 150 25.10 -7.72 -0.15
CA VAL A 150 25.61 -6.34 -0.14
C VAL A 150 25.06 -5.57 1.05
N PRO A 151 25.83 -4.63 1.65
CA PRO A 151 25.40 -3.84 2.81
C PRO A 151 24.45 -2.70 2.40
N LYS A 152 23.36 -3.05 1.72
CA LYS A 152 22.32 -2.09 1.29
C LYS A 152 20.94 -2.67 1.56
N MET A 153 20.15 -1.95 2.33
CA MET A 153 18.80 -2.33 2.74
C MET A 153 17.78 -1.29 2.27
N ASN A 154 16.65 -1.74 1.74
CA ASN A 154 15.56 -0.86 1.30
C ASN A 154 14.33 -1.04 2.19
N LEU A 155 14.09 -0.10 3.11
CA LEU A 155 12.92 -0.15 4.01
C LEU A 155 11.83 0.86 3.65
N PHE A 156 12.19 2.03 3.11
CA PHE A 156 11.25 3.14 3.06
C PHE A 156 10.93 3.66 1.65
N GLY A 157 11.86 3.79 0.74
CA GLY A 157 11.46 4.45 -0.49
C GLY A 157 12.49 4.51 -1.62
N SER A 158 13.62 3.84 -1.52
CA SER A 158 14.53 3.69 -2.65
C SER A 158 13.88 2.86 -3.76
N THR A 159 13.79 3.40 -4.96
CA THR A 159 12.98 2.84 -6.06
C THR A 159 13.76 1.97 -7.04
N ASP A 160 15.09 1.87 -6.90
CA ASP A 160 15.95 1.13 -7.83
C ASP A 160 15.52 -0.33 -7.97
N ASP A 161 15.41 -1.04 -6.84
CA ASP A 161 15.00 -2.44 -6.83
C ASP A 161 13.59 -2.63 -7.44
N LEU A 162 12.67 -1.69 -7.17
CA LEU A 162 11.31 -1.79 -7.70
C LEU A 162 11.29 -1.62 -9.22
N ARG A 163 12.16 -0.77 -9.79
CA ARG A 163 12.31 -0.64 -11.26
C ARG A 163 12.72 -1.96 -11.89
N GLU A 164 13.71 -2.62 -11.31
CA GLU A 164 14.17 -3.92 -11.82
C GLU A 164 13.10 -5.00 -11.68
N GLN A 165 12.38 -5.03 -10.55
CA GLN A 165 11.25 -5.95 -10.34
C GLN A 165 10.11 -5.72 -11.35
N ILE A 166 9.75 -4.45 -11.62
CA ILE A 166 8.72 -4.11 -12.60
C ILE A 166 9.16 -4.49 -14.02
N ALA A 167 10.42 -4.23 -14.38
CA ALA A 167 10.96 -4.64 -15.68
C ALA A 167 10.91 -6.16 -15.85
N PHE A 168 11.25 -6.92 -14.82
CA PHE A 168 11.13 -8.38 -14.80
C PHE A 168 9.68 -8.84 -15.01
N ILE A 169 8.72 -8.22 -14.31
CA ILE A 169 7.28 -8.53 -14.46
C ILE A 169 6.81 -8.29 -15.89
N GLN A 170 7.23 -7.17 -16.51
CA GLN A 170 6.89 -6.84 -17.91
C GLN A 170 7.49 -7.79 -18.93
N ILE A 171 8.69 -8.32 -18.66
CA ILE A 171 9.32 -9.34 -19.50
C ILE A 171 8.60 -10.68 -19.35
N THR A 172 8.23 -11.05 -18.12
CA THR A 172 7.55 -12.32 -17.83
C THR A 172 6.12 -12.36 -18.37
N PHE A 173 5.40 -11.25 -18.29
CA PHE A 173 4.00 -11.13 -18.75
C PHE A 173 3.81 -9.86 -19.59
N PRO A 174 4.34 -9.83 -20.84
CA PRO A 174 4.38 -8.62 -21.67
C PRO A 174 3.00 -8.10 -22.09
N SER A 175 2.01 -8.98 -22.17
CA SER A 175 0.62 -8.61 -22.53
C SER A 175 -0.25 -8.25 -21.32
N SER A 176 0.30 -8.29 -20.10
CA SER A 176 -0.44 -8.01 -18.87
C SER A 176 -0.54 -6.52 -18.60
N THR A 177 -1.74 -6.03 -18.34
CA THR A 177 -1.95 -4.66 -17.83
C THR A 177 -1.58 -4.60 -16.36
N LEU A 178 -0.73 -3.62 -15.98
CA LEU A 178 -0.20 -3.51 -14.62
C LEU A 178 -0.97 -2.50 -13.77
N TYR A 179 -1.22 -2.89 -12.54
CA TYR A 179 -1.77 -2.09 -11.43
C TYR A 179 -0.86 -2.19 -10.22
N ALA A 180 -0.93 -1.22 -9.30
CA ALA A 180 -0.07 -1.24 -8.13
C ALA A 180 -0.83 -0.99 -6.82
N VAL A 181 -0.42 -1.67 -5.75
CA VAL A 181 -0.94 -1.49 -4.39
C VAL A 181 0.22 -1.40 -3.41
N GLY A 182 0.31 -0.29 -2.69
CA GLY A 182 1.24 -0.13 -1.57
C GLY A 182 0.51 -0.19 -0.24
N SER A 183 1.12 -0.83 0.77
CA SER A 183 0.62 -0.87 2.14
C SER A 183 1.64 -0.29 3.10
N SER A 184 1.26 0.71 3.92
CA SER A 184 2.14 1.34 4.92
C SER A 184 3.46 1.83 4.28
N ALA A 185 4.64 1.34 4.70
CA ALA A 185 5.93 1.68 4.08
C ALA A 185 5.98 1.39 2.57
N GLY A 186 5.25 0.37 2.08
CA GLY A 186 5.12 0.11 0.65
C GLY A 186 4.44 1.24 -0.12
N THR A 187 3.66 2.09 0.54
CA THR A 187 3.06 3.27 -0.09
C THR A 187 4.10 4.35 -0.40
N GLY A 188 5.08 4.53 0.49
CA GLY A 188 6.19 5.46 0.26
C GLY A 188 6.99 5.07 -0.97
N LEU A 189 7.33 3.78 -1.09
CA LEU A 189 7.99 3.21 -2.26
C LEU A 189 7.15 3.39 -3.54
N LEU A 190 5.84 3.07 -3.48
CA LEU A 190 4.93 3.22 -4.60
C LEU A 190 4.82 4.67 -5.07
N VAL A 191 4.50 5.59 -4.16
CA VAL A 191 4.28 7.01 -4.50
C VAL A 191 5.58 7.65 -5.01
N ARG A 192 6.72 7.28 -4.40
CA ARG A 192 8.02 7.73 -4.88
C ARG A 192 8.27 7.27 -6.32
N TYR A 193 8.08 5.98 -6.61
CA TYR A 193 8.20 5.43 -7.95
C TYR A 193 7.26 6.15 -8.95
N LEU A 194 5.97 6.30 -8.60
CA LEU A 194 5.01 6.96 -9.50
C LEU A 194 5.37 8.40 -9.81
N GLY A 195 5.87 9.15 -8.83
CA GLY A 195 6.28 10.53 -9.01
C GLY A 195 7.60 10.69 -9.78
N GLU A 196 8.52 9.73 -9.66
CA GLU A 196 9.77 9.71 -10.41
C GLU A 196 9.55 9.33 -11.88
N GLU A 197 8.71 8.32 -12.14
CA GLU A 197 8.39 7.88 -13.51
C GLU A 197 7.39 8.82 -14.22
N GLY A 198 6.53 9.49 -13.47
CA GLY A 198 5.50 10.36 -14.04
C GLY A 198 4.67 9.63 -15.11
N SER A 199 4.65 10.18 -16.34
CA SER A 199 3.92 9.59 -17.47
C SER A 199 4.55 8.33 -18.07
N GLN A 200 5.77 7.97 -17.66
CA GLN A 200 6.46 6.76 -18.15
C GLN A 200 6.13 5.52 -17.34
N THR A 201 5.42 5.67 -16.22
CA THR A 201 5.02 4.51 -15.42
C THR A 201 4.18 3.51 -16.23
N PRO A 202 4.45 2.19 -16.15
CA PRO A 202 3.63 1.18 -16.82
C PRO A 202 2.28 0.95 -16.13
N PHE A 203 2.11 1.42 -14.91
CA PHE A 203 0.87 1.24 -14.16
C PHE A 203 -0.27 2.08 -14.72
N LYS A 204 -1.46 1.49 -14.84
CA LYS A 204 -2.68 2.19 -15.29
C LYS A 204 -3.45 2.86 -14.15
N ALA A 205 -3.36 2.31 -12.94
CA ALA A 205 -3.85 2.92 -11.70
C ALA A 205 -3.14 2.32 -10.50
N ALA A 206 -3.19 3.02 -9.36
CA ALA A 206 -2.55 2.59 -8.13
C ALA A 206 -3.39 2.89 -6.89
N PHE A 207 -3.16 2.12 -5.82
CA PHE A 207 -3.80 2.32 -4.52
C PHE A 207 -2.77 2.39 -3.40
N ALA A 208 -2.89 3.39 -2.51
CA ALA A 208 -2.03 3.54 -1.35
C ALA A 208 -2.85 3.36 -0.05
N LEU A 209 -2.56 2.28 0.70
CA LEU A 209 -3.21 1.95 1.95
C LEU A 209 -2.40 2.42 3.15
N CYS A 210 -2.93 3.35 3.93
CA CYS A 210 -2.30 3.95 5.12
C CYS A 210 -0.91 4.54 4.85
N PRO A 211 -0.77 5.49 3.91
CA PRO A 211 0.51 6.13 3.63
C PRO A 211 0.97 7.09 4.72
N GLY A 212 2.31 7.20 4.84
CA GLY A 212 2.95 8.39 5.36
C GLY A 212 3.32 9.30 4.19
N TYR A 213 2.71 10.48 4.10
CA TYR A 213 2.94 11.43 2.99
C TYR A 213 4.33 12.03 3.01
N ASN A 214 4.77 12.46 4.18
CA ASN A 214 6.09 13.00 4.45
C ASN A 214 6.75 12.14 5.53
N THR A 215 7.85 11.49 5.22
CA THR A 215 8.50 10.53 6.13
C THR A 215 9.04 11.22 7.38
N GLU A 216 9.60 12.43 7.26
CA GLU A 216 10.12 13.19 8.41
C GLU A 216 9.01 13.48 9.45
N LEU A 217 7.85 13.98 8.99
CA LEU A 217 6.70 14.23 9.86
C LEU A 217 6.02 12.92 10.31
N GLY A 218 6.01 11.92 9.44
CA GLY A 218 5.37 10.63 9.68
C GLY A 218 5.96 9.90 10.87
N PHE A 219 7.26 9.72 10.88
CA PHE A 219 7.94 8.94 11.92
C PHE A 219 7.93 9.62 13.30
N VAL A 220 7.94 10.94 13.36
CA VAL A 220 7.81 11.70 14.62
C VAL A 220 6.40 11.54 15.23
N ASN A 221 5.36 11.41 14.39
CA ASN A 221 3.97 11.28 14.83
C ASN A 221 3.54 9.85 15.17
N VAL A 222 4.38 8.84 14.97
CA VAL A 222 4.06 7.45 15.33
C VAL A 222 3.82 7.34 16.84
N HIS A 223 2.75 6.68 17.26
CA HIS A 223 2.45 6.47 18.67
C HIS A 223 3.66 5.84 19.40
N PRO A 224 4.11 6.38 20.54
CA PRO A 224 5.39 6.01 21.18
C PRO A 224 5.57 4.52 21.43
N PHE A 225 4.50 3.83 21.83
CA PHE A 225 4.53 2.38 22.04
C PHE A 225 4.87 1.63 20.75
N TYR A 226 4.19 1.96 19.63
CA TYR A 226 4.42 1.29 18.33
C TYR A 226 5.78 1.68 17.75
N SER A 227 6.19 2.94 17.87
CA SER A 227 7.51 3.40 17.46
C SER A 227 8.61 2.52 18.09
N LYS A 228 8.57 2.34 19.43
CA LYS A 228 9.51 1.49 20.15
C LYS A 228 9.46 0.01 19.76
N VAL A 229 8.24 -0.53 19.59
CA VAL A 229 8.06 -1.94 19.19
C VAL A 229 8.57 -2.18 17.78
N MET A 230 8.27 -1.28 16.84
CA MET A 230 8.71 -1.39 15.45
C MET A 230 10.24 -1.29 15.34
N THR A 231 10.88 -0.34 16.04
CA THR A 231 12.36 -0.23 16.06
C THR A 231 13.00 -1.53 16.51
N LYS A 232 12.48 -2.15 17.58
CA LYS A 232 12.97 -3.47 18.03
C LYS A 232 12.74 -4.58 17.03
N LYS A 233 11.59 -4.57 16.33
CA LYS A 233 11.31 -5.52 15.24
C LYS A 233 12.30 -5.34 14.08
N LEU A 234 12.67 -4.10 13.73
CA LEU A 234 13.66 -3.81 12.69
C LEU A 234 15.04 -4.36 13.07
N PHE A 235 15.50 -4.16 14.30
CA PHE A 235 16.75 -4.75 14.75
C PHE A 235 16.75 -6.27 14.64
N LYS A 236 15.67 -6.89 15.15
CA LYS A 236 15.57 -8.35 15.16
C LYS A 236 15.51 -8.94 13.74
N LYS A 237 14.90 -8.22 12.80
CA LYS A 237 14.66 -8.76 11.46
C LYS A 237 15.78 -8.43 10.47
N PHE A 238 16.42 -7.26 10.60
CA PHE A 238 17.32 -6.75 9.57
C PHE A 238 18.74 -6.44 10.05
N ILE A 239 18.92 -6.24 11.35
CA ILE A 239 20.27 -5.92 11.86
C ILE A 239 20.96 -7.18 12.40
N PHE A 240 20.33 -7.85 13.38
CA PHE A 240 20.95 -9.01 14.03
C PHE A 240 21.18 -10.21 13.13
N PRO A 241 20.29 -10.60 12.19
CA PRO A 241 20.56 -11.74 11.30
C PRO A 241 21.69 -11.49 10.30
N TYR A 242 21.94 -10.22 9.95
CA TYR A 242 22.91 -9.82 8.92
C TYR A 242 24.12 -9.08 9.49
N GLN A 243 24.54 -9.38 10.73
CA GLN A 243 25.63 -8.68 11.40
C GLN A 243 26.94 -8.70 10.61
N GLN A 244 27.24 -9.78 9.91
CA GLN A 244 28.45 -9.89 9.08
C GLN A 244 28.41 -8.91 7.90
N THR A 245 27.26 -8.77 7.24
CA THR A 245 27.05 -7.82 6.14
C THR A 245 27.23 -6.38 6.61
N TRP A 246 26.87 -6.06 7.86
CA TRP A 246 26.97 -4.72 8.41
C TRP A 246 28.33 -4.36 9.04
N GLN A 247 29.30 -5.27 9.11
CA GLN A 247 30.56 -5.03 9.83
C GLN A 247 31.35 -3.83 9.31
N GLU A 248 31.26 -3.54 8.02
CA GLU A 248 31.98 -2.43 7.39
C GLU A 248 31.13 -1.15 7.29
N THR A 249 29.89 -1.16 7.79
CA THR A 249 28.98 0.00 7.75
C THR A 249 29.13 0.82 9.01
N ALA A 250 29.68 2.03 8.91
CA ALA A 250 30.06 2.87 10.05
C ALA A 250 28.83 3.25 10.93
N SER A 251 27.69 3.46 10.32
CA SER A 251 26.45 3.89 11.00
C SER A 251 25.74 2.81 11.83
N VAL A 252 26.12 1.54 11.71
CA VAL A 252 25.43 0.43 12.43
C VAL A 252 25.42 0.63 13.93
N SER A 253 26.52 1.07 14.53
CA SER A 253 26.59 1.37 15.96
C SER A 253 25.63 2.47 16.38
N GLN A 254 25.45 3.50 15.56
CA GLN A 254 24.51 4.59 15.79
C GLN A 254 23.06 4.10 15.64
N VAL A 255 22.76 3.33 14.62
CA VAL A 255 21.44 2.71 14.40
C VAL A 255 21.03 1.86 15.60
N LEU A 256 21.95 1.05 16.16
CA LEU A 256 21.69 0.20 17.33
C LEU A 256 21.40 0.99 18.63
N MET A 257 21.79 2.25 18.72
CA MET A 257 21.48 3.12 19.86
C MET A 257 20.08 3.73 19.79
N THR A 258 19.41 3.67 18.65
CA THR A 258 18.10 4.29 18.44
C THR A 258 17.00 3.60 19.26
N LYS A 259 16.04 4.38 19.74
CA LYS A 259 14.94 3.91 20.60
C LYS A 259 13.57 4.10 19.95
N THR A 260 13.51 4.98 18.98
CA THR A 260 12.28 5.34 18.25
C THR A 260 12.45 5.12 16.74
N LEU A 261 11.34 5.04 16.06
CA LEU A 261 11.35 4.84 14.59
C LEU A 261 11.89 6.09 13.86
N ALA A 262 11.65 7.28 14.40
CA ALA A 262 12.22 8.52 13.86
C ALA A 262 13.76 8.56 14.01
N GLU A 263 14.30 8.20 15.17
CA GLU A 263 15.75 8.09 15.37
C GLU A 263 16.36 7.03 14.44
N PHE A 264 15.69 5.87 14.28
CA PHE A 264 16.13 4.81 13.39
C PHE A 264 16.18 5.32 11.93
N GLU A 265 15.12 5.93 11.46
CA GLU A 265 15.03 6.42 10.07
C GLU A 265 16.11 7.48 9.78
N SER A 266 16.34 8.42 10.69
CA SER A 266 17.36 9.45 10.49
C SER A 266 18.81 8.93 10.59
N SER A 267 19.03 7.76 11.18
CA SER A 267 20.36 7.17 11.36
C SER A 267 20.70 6.09 10.33
N TYR A 268 19.72 5.62 9.55
CA TYR A 268 19.86 4.41 8.75
C TYR A 268 20.30 4.70 7.31
N TYR A 269 20.51 5.95 6.91
CA TYR A 269 20.77 6.40 5.53
C TYR A 269 21.96 5.69 4.87
N GLU A 270 23.06 5.45 5.60
CA GLU A 270 24.22 4.74 5.07
C GLU A 270 23.87 3.27 4.73
N MET A 271 23.10 2.61 5.61
CA MET A 271 22.58 1.27 5.36
C MET A 271 21.58 1.22 4.20
N ALA A 272 21.01 2.35 3.81
CA ALA A 272 20.19 2.50 2.62
C ALA A 272 21.01 2.83 1.36
N GLY A 273 22.34 3.00 1.49
CA GLY A 273 23.26 3.27 0.40
C GLY A 273 23.46 4.74 0.08
N TYR A 274 23.18 5.66 1.02
CA TYR A 274 23.33 7.11 0.85
C TYR A 274 24.49 7.65 1.70
N VAL A 275 25.13 8.70 1.21
CA VAL A 275 26.30 9.32 1.86
C VAL A 275 25.93 10.16 3.09
N ASP A 276 24.73 10.72 3.12
CA ASP A 276 24.20 11.53 4.21
C ASP A 276 22.66 11.46 4.27
N TYR A 277 22.11 11.98 5.37
CA TYR A 277 20.67 11.96 5.63
C TYR A 277 19.90 12.88 4.66
N ASP A 278 20.48 13.97 4.19
CA ASP A 278 19.82 14.89 3.27
C ASP A 278 19.65 14.25 1.88
N SER A 279 20.69 13.62 1.35
CA SER A 279 20.61 12.87 0.10
C SER A 279 19.62 11.70 0.19
N TYR A 280 19.60 10.99 1.31
CA TYR A 280 18.61 9.96 1.59
C TYR A 280 17.18 10.49 1.56
N LYS A 281 16.88 11.58 2.27
CA LYS A 281 15.54 12.21 2.28
C LYS A 281 15.11 12.64 0.88
N GLN A 282 15.99 13.31 0.17
CA GLN A 282 15.71 13.79 -1.20
C GLN A 282 15.36 12.62 -2.13
N ALA A 283 16.02 11.49 -1.98
CA ALA A 283 15.81 10.32 -2.82
C ALA A 283 14.60 9.45 -2.39
N THR A 284 14.16 9.51 -1.13
CA THR A 284 13.20 8.53 -0.60
C THR A 284 11.89 9.12 -0.08
N ASN A 285 11.86 10.42 0.29
CA ASN A 285 10.64 11.03 0.80
C ASN A 285 9.60 11.20 -0.32
N PRO A 286 8.42 10.54 -0.24
CA PRO A 286 7.44 10.55 -1.33
C PRO A 286 6.85 11.94 -1.58
N ILE A 287 6.80 12.82 -0.58
CA ILE A 287 6.20 14.15 -0.74
C ILE A 287 6.92 15.02 -1.77
N TYR A 288 8.23 14.82 -1.97
CA TYR A 288 9.02 15.63 -2.90
C TYR A 288 8.71 15.37 -4.38
N VAL A 289 8.04 14.28 -4.69
CA VAL A 289 7.63 13.91 -6.06
C VAL A 289 6.13 13.67 -6.18
N PHE A 290 5.37 13.90 -5.12
CA PHE A 290 3.95 13.55 -5.05
C PHE A 290 3.12 14.24 -6.15
N GLU A 291 3.43 15.51 -6.45
CA GLU A 291 2.72 16.29 -7.48
C GLU A 291 2.96 15.78 -8.91
N ASN A 292 4.02 14.99 -9.12
CA ASN A 292 4.34 14.41 -10.43
C ASN A 292 3.57 13.12 -10.74
N VAL A 293 2.73 12.63 -9.84
CA VAL A 293 1.90 11.43 -10.07
C VAL A 293 0.84 11.73 -11.13
N THR A 294 0.92 11.03 -12.26
CA THR A 294 0.08 11.28 -13.44
C THR A 294 -1.05 10.27 -13.65
N ILE A 295 -1.00 9.13 -12.98
CA ILE A 295 -2.03 8.09 -13.09
C ILE A 295 -3.07 8.18 -11.95
N PRO A 296 -4.26 7.59 -12.10
CA PRO A 296 -5.23 7.51 -11.02
C PRO A 296 -4.62 6.82 -9.78
N LEU A 297 -4.59 7.56 -8.67
CA LEU A 297 -4.12 7.10 -7.37
C LEU A 297 -5.21 7.32 -6.31
N LEU A 298 -5.79 6.23 -5.80
CA LEU A 298 -6.69 6.29 -4.66
C LEU A 298 -5.93 5.98 -3.37
N ILE A 299 -6.10 6.84 -2.37
CA ILE A 299 -5.42 6.75 -1.09
C ILE A 299 -6.45 6.54 0.01
N LEU A 300 -6.19 5.61 0.94
CA LEU A 300 -7.05 5.36 2.10
C LEU A 300 -6.27 5.54 3.41
N ASN A 301 -6.79 6.41 4.28
CA ASN A 301 -6.30 6.61 5.64
C ASN A 301 -7.41 6.36 6.67
N ALA A 302 -7.05 5.88 7.87
CA ALA A 302 -7.90 5.91 9.04
C ALA A 302 -7.52 7.08 9.95
N GLU A 303 -8.52 7.82 10.46
CA GLU A 303 -8.28 8.95 11.38
C GLU A 303 -7.73 8.46 12.75
N ASP A 304 -7.97 7.18 13.07
CA ASP A 304 -7.50 6.53 14.30
C ASP A 304 -6.23 5.69 14.09
N ASP A 305 -5.52 5.84 12.97
CA ASP A 305 -4.26 5.13 12.71
C ASP A 305 -3.16 5.57 13.70
N PRO A 306 -2.59 4.65 14.52
CA PRO A 306 -1.58 4.99 15.50
C PRO A 306 -0.15 4.97 14.92
N VAL A 307 0.02 4.57 13.66
CA VAL A 307 1.30 4.46 12.97
C VAL A 307 1.42 5.56 11.92
N CYS A 308 0.57 5.54 10.88
CA CYS A 308 0.51 6.60 9.88
C CYS A 308 -0.53 7.64 10.29
N HIS A 309 -0.18 8.45 11.29
CA HIS A 309 -1.11 9.38 11.93
C HIS A 309 -1.66 10.40 10.94
N ILE A 310 -2.97 10.66 11.00
CA ILE A 310 -3.70 11.54 10.08
C ILE A 310 -3.14 12.97 10.01
N LYS A 311 -2.44 13.45 11.04
CA LYS A 311 -1.74 14.74 11.03
C LYS A 311 -0.71 14.87 9.91
N ASN A 312 -0.19 13.75 9.38
CA ASN A 312 0.74 13.76 8.26
C ASN A 312 0.04 14.07 6.92
N PHE A 313 -1.27 13.82 6.83
CA PHE A 313 -2.09 14.18 5.67
C PHE A 313 -2.56 15.65 5.69
N GLU A 314 -2.82 16.20 6.87
CA GLU A 314 -3.49 17.50 7.02
C GLU A 314 -2.83 18.67 6.24
N PRO A 315 -1.49 18.82 6.20
CA PRO A 315 -0.85 19.90 5.46
C PRO A 315 -1.05 19.83 3.93
N TYR A 316 -1.39 18.67 3.41
CA TYR A 316 -1.43 18.40 1.96
C TYR A 316 -2.86 18.36 1.39
N LYS A 317 -3.90 18.57 2.20
CA LYS A 317 -5.31 18.50 1.80
C LYS A 317 -5.65 19.39 0.60
N ASP A 318 -5.18 20.63 0.63
CA ASP A 318 -5.52 21.61 -0.40
C ASP A 318 -4.75 21.38 -1.69
N MET A 319 -3.50 20.95 -1.61
CA MET A 319 -2.70 20.47 -2.75
C MET A 319 -3.43 19.29 -3.42
N ILE A 320 -3.83 18.29 -2.67
CA ILE A 320 -4.50 17.08 -3.19
C ILE A 320 -5.82 17.42 -3.88
N ARG A 321 -6.60 18.36 -3.33
CA ARG A 321 -7.84 18.82 -3.95
C ARG A 321 -7.66 19.52 -5.30
N GLN A 322 -6.44 19.91 -5.63
CA GLN A 322 -6.12 20.50 -6.94
C GLN A 322 -5.60 19.45 -7.93
N MET A 323 -5.16 18.29 -7.48
CA MET A 323 -4.60 17.25 -8.33
C MET A 323 -5.70 16.48 -9.08
N PRO A 324 -5.61 16.35 -10.43
CA PRO A 324 -6.69 15.75 -11.22
C PRO A 324 -6.79 14.22 -11.08
N ASN A 325 -5.68 13.55 -10.71
CA ASN A 325 -5.55 12.11 -10.73
C ASN A 325 -5.51 11.47 -9.33
N ILE A 326 -5.56 12.28 -8.27
CA ILE A 326 -5.42 11.78 -6.89
C ILE A 326 -6.71 12.01 -6.10
N ALA A 327 -7.13 11.00 -5.38
CA ALA A 327 -8.20 11.11 -4.39
C ALA A 327 -7.76 10.49 -3.06
N VAL A 328 -8.13 11.13 -1.96
CA VAL A 328 -7.91 10.62 -0.60
C VAL A 328 -9.24 10.35 0.07
N VAL A 329 -9.37 9.16 0.61
CA VAL A 329 -10.47 8.71 1.45
C VAL A 329 -9.98 8.64 2.90
N THR A 330 -10.73 9.21 3.83
CA THR A 330 -10.49 9.01 5.26
C THR A 330 -11.71 8.38 5.91
N THR A 331 -11.48 7.40 6.80
CA THR A 331 -12.50 6.82 7.66
C THR A 331 -12.20 7.15 9.10
N LYS A 332 -13.23 7.28 9.92
CA LYS A 332 -13.07 7.55 11.37
C LYS A 332 -12.35 6.41 12.08
N LYS A 333 -12.58 5.18 11.62
CA LYS A 333 -12.04 3.93 12.15
C LYS A 333 -11.36 3.16 11.04
N GLY A 334 -10.47 2.23 11.40
CA GLY A 334 -9.72 1.40 10.44
C GLY A 334 -8.38 0.96 10.97
N SER A 335 -7.85 1.72 11.95
CA SER A 335 -6.52 1.49 12.50
C SER A 335 -5.44 1.48 11.40
N HIS A 336 -4.33 0.83 11.60
CA HIS A 336 -3.27 0.75 10.60
C HIS A 336 -3.45 -0.48 9.69
N CYS A 337 -3.86 -0.27 8.45
CA CYS A 337 -4.06 -1.30 7.40
C CYS A 337 -5.13 -2.37 7.70
N GLY A 338 -5.93 -2.26 8.76
CA GLY A 338 -6.91 -3.28 9.15
C GLY A 338 -8.22 -3.16 8.36
N PHE A 339 -9.00 -2.14 8.64
CA PHE A 339 -10.30 -1.85 8.01
C PHE A 339 -11.26 -3.05 7.94
N TYR A 340 -11.38 -3.80 9.06
CA TYR A 340 -12.25 -4.97 9.09
C TYR A 340 -13.72 -4.60 9.29
N GLU A 341 -14.58 -5.25 8.53
CA GLU A 341 -16.04 -5.23 8.67
C GLU A 341 -16.60 -6.63 8.94
N GLY A 342 -17.88 -6.71 9.29
CA GLY A 342 -18.55 -7.96 9.65
C GLY A 342 -18.49 -8.26 11.15
N VAL A 343 -19.45 -9.05 11.65
CA VAL A 343 -19.57 -9.38 13.09
C VAL A 343 -18.85 -10.67 13.43
N LEU A 344 -19.14 -11.74 12.71
CA LEU A 344 -18.58 -13.09 12.93
C LEU A 344 -17.50 -13.43 11.90
N ASN A 345 -17.78 -13.12 10.64
CA ASN A 345 -16.84 -13.29 9.56
C ASN A 345 -16.26 -11.91 9.24
N THR A 346 -15.02 -11.69 9.68
CA THR A 346 -14.31 -10.46 9.39
C THR A 346 -13.74 -10.50 7.98
N GLU A 347 -14.03 -9.45 7.19
CA GLU A 347 -13.47 -9.24 5.86
C GLU A 347 -12.81 -7.86 5.81
N SER A 348 -11.80 -7.69 4.97
CA SER A 348 -11.15 -6.39 4.77
C SER A 348 -11.98 -5.53 3.82
N TRP A 349 -12.66 -4.52 4.36
CA TRP A 349 -13.35 -3.50 3.59
C TRP A 349 -12.37 -2.74 2.65
N ALA A 350 -11.15 -2.50 3.12
CA ALA A 350 -10.11 -1.85 2.32
C ALA A 350 -9.74 -2.68 1.08
N THR A 351 -9.53 -4.00 1.22
CA THR A 351 -9.16 -4.84 0.08
C THR A 351 -10.26 -4.90 -0.97
N LYS A 352 -11.52 -4.91 -0.55
CA LYS A 352 -12.66 -4.81 -1.47
C LYS A 352 -12.69 -3.47 -2.20
N LEU A 353 -12.46 -2.36 -1.48
CA LEU A 353 -12.37 -1.03 -2.08
C LEU A 353 -11.24 -0.94 -3.10
N ILE A 354 -10.06 -1.50 -2.79
CA ILE A 354 -8.93 -1.60 -3.72
C ILE A 354 -9.35 -2.33 -4.99
N ALA A 355 -9.93 -3.51 -4.85
CA ALA A 355 -10.33 -4.34 -5.99
C ALA A 355 -11.37 -3.64 -6.89
N ASP A 356 -12.38 -3.03 -6.30
CA ASP A 356 -13.42 -2.32 -7.05
C ASP A 356 -12.88 -1.08 -7.75
N PHE A 357 -12.00 -0.31 -7.11
CA PHE A 357 -11.31 0.81 -7.72
C PHE A 357 -10.48 0.38 -8.95
N LEU A 358 -9.64 -0.65 -8.79
CA LEU A 358 -8.78 -1.13 -9.86
C LEU A 358 -9.59 -1.71 -11.04
N LYS A 359 -10.69 -2.41 -10.77
CA LYS A 359 -11.61 -2.89 -11.82
C LYS A 359 -12.26 -1.76 -12.61
N LEU A 360 -12.70 -0.69 -11.93
CA LEU A 360 -13.28 0.48 -12.60
C LEU A 360 -12.25 1.17 -13.52
N GLU A 361 -11.02 1.34 -13.04
CA GLU A 361 -9.94 1.92 -13.85
C GLU A 361 -9.53 0.99 -15.01
N HIS A 362 -9.57 -0.32 -14.83
CA HIS A 362 -9.35 -1.28 -15.92
C HIS A 362 -10.43 -1.17 -17.01
N GLN A 363 -11.70 -1.06 -16.62
CA GLN A 363 -12.79 -0.87 -17.59
C GLN A 363 -12.62 0.43 -18.40
N LYS A 364 -12.14 1.50 -17.78
CA LYS A 364 -11.82 2.76 -18.48
C LYS A 364 -10.65 2.60 -19.44
N THR A 365 -9.60 1.88 -19.03
CA THR A 365 -8.45 1.56 -19.89
C THR A 365 -8.91 0.82 -21.14
N LEU A 366 -9.65 -0.28 -20.98
CA LEU A 366 -10.18 -1.05 -22.10
C LEU A 366 -11.05 -0.23 -23.06
N LYS A 367 -11.90 0.66 -22.53
CA LYS A 367 -12.72 1.55 -23.38
C LYS A 367 -11.87 2.51 -24.20
N LYS A 368 -10.81 3.07 -23.62
CA LYS A 368 -9.88 3.98 -24.33
C LYS A 368 -9.14 3.24 -25.45
N ASP A 369 -8.66 2.03 -25.18
CA ASP A 369 -7.94 1.21 -26.16
C ASP A 369 -8.86 0.85 -27.35
N LEU A 370 -10.11 0.46 -27.09
CA LEU A 370 -11.10 0.19 -28.14
C LEU A 370 -11.43 1.43 -28.99
N GLN A 371 -11.53 2.60 -28.39
CA GLN A 371 -11.78 3.85 -29.13
C GLN A 371 -10.59 4.24 -30.00
N GLN A 372 -9.37 4.03 -29.54
CA GLN A 372 -8.16 4.27 -30.34
C GLN A 372 -8.07 3.31 -31.53
N CYS A 373 -8.31 2.01 -31.33
CA CYS A 373 -8.35 1.03 -32.42
C CYS A 373 -9.44 1.36 -33.45
N GLY A 374 -10.64 1.77 -33.02
CA GLY A 374 -11.73 2.16 -33.90
C GLY A 374 -11.42 3.40 -34.76
N SER A 375 -10.71 4.37 -34.21
CA SER A 375 -10.31 5.58 -34.96
C SER A 375 -9.24 5.30 -36.03
N PHE A 376 -8.35 4.33 -35.81
CA PHE A 376 -7.38 3.88 -36.83
C PHE A 376 -8.02 3.20 -38.03
N LEU A 377 -9.09 2.45 -37.82
CA LEU A 377 -9.81 1.74 -38.92
C LEU A 377 -10.62 2.70 -39.79
N ILE A 378 -11.07 3.84 -39.24
CA ILE A 378 -11.83 4.83 -40.03
C ILE A 378 -10.89 5.77 -40.78
N GLY A 379 -9.70 6.06 -40.25
CA GLY A 379 -8.70 6.93 -40.89
C GLY A 379 -7.91 6.31 -42.04
N SER A 380 -7.95 4.99 -42.20
CA SER A 380 -7.29 4.26 -43.30
C SER A 380 -8.21 3.94 -44.46
N ALA A 381 -9.46 4.42 -44.45
CA ALA A 381 -10.45 4.20 -45.49
C ALA A 381 -10.81 5.49 -46.29
N VAL A 382 -9.96 6.55 -46.25
CA VAL A 382 -10.09 7.78 -47.02
C VAL A 382 -8.89 7.96 -47.94
#